data_e6d9fdcccac7328b7b3a440b50115992
#
_entry.id   e6d9fdcccac7328b7b3a440b50115992
#
_cell.length_a   1.000
_cell.length_b   1.000
_cell.length_c   1.000
_cell.angle_alpha   90.00
_cell.angle_beta   90.00
_cell.angle_gamma   90.00
#
_symmetry.space_group_name_H-M   'P 1'
#
loop_
_entity.id
_entity.type
_entity.pdbx_description
1 polymer ?
#
loop_
_entity_poly.entity_id
_entity_poly.type
_entity_poly.pdbx_seq_one_letter_code
_entity_poly.pdbx_strand_id
1 'polypeptide(L)'
;MSEALKERKEMDPQYQWDLTKMYASDAEWEKAFAAIDPKIEALAAWEGKLNNAASIREFYDAEIGVFRELENLAVYTSLRLSEDTRADDAQSMDARATAKYVKAVGTIAYAQPEILALPQETLDAIMADEQVAPYRFALEDLLRAKPHTLTAPEEKLLAAFGEAFGTPKNVADNLEDADMVFDSVKDGEGNDVELTASNYILLQTSNDRVLRKNAFESYYKSFRQHINTLAASYSGAVKTATAEASVRHYESSRAMSMAGENVPGQVYDNLVATVRKHLPDMYRYVALRKRILGVDELHYYDVYAPLTKGVSAHYTYDQAKQMVLDAVAPLGEEYGTIVRKGFAERWIDVFPNKGKSGGAYSGGSYDSNPYIMCNFTGTLDSVSTIAHEMGHSMHSWFSRHTQPAQYADYTLSLIHISEPTRHAQIS
;
A
#
# COMPACT_ATOMS: atom_id res chain seq x y z
N MET A 1 -25.81 -14.25 16.28
CA MET A 1 -26.12 -12.82 16.03
C MET A 1 -24.81 -12.08 16.11
N SER A 2 -24.35 -11.45 15.03
CA SER A 2 -23.16 -10.59 15.08
C SER A 2 -23.49 -9.41 16.01
N GLU A 3 -22.66 -9.20 17.02
CA GLU A 3 -22.77 -8.01 17.87
C GLU A 3 -22.64 -6.76 16.96
N ALA A 4 -23.52 -5.78 17.15
CA ALA A 4 -23.46 -4.56 16.35
C ALA A 4 -22.13 -3.84 16.58
N LEU A 5 -21.47 -3.37 15.51
CA LEU A 5 -20.23 -2.64 15.64
C LEU A 5 -20.39 -1.41 16.54
N LYS A 6 -19.44 -1.22 17.44
CA LYS A 6 -19.37 -0.06 18.34
C LYS A 6 -18.95 1.19 17.59
N GLU A 7 -19.32 2.36 18.11
CA GLU A 7 -18.74 3.62 17.68
C GLU A 7 -17.29 3.76 18.15
N ARG A 8 -16.44 4.51 17.44
CA ARG A 8 -15.02 4.70 17.80
C ARG A 8 -14.81 5.08 19.27
N LYS A 9 -15.61 6.00 19.79
CA LYS A 9 -15.55 6.49 21.18
C LYS A 9 -15.90 5.43 22.26
N GLU A 10 -16.51 4.32 21.85
CA GLU A 10 -16.90 3.22 22.74
C GLU A 10 -15.85 2.10 22.77
N MET A 11 -14.82 2.23 21.93
CA MET A 11 -13.71 1.27 21.88
C MET A 11 -12.80 1.46 23.08
N ASP A 12 -12.36 0.35 23.69
CA ASP A 12 -11.42 0.40 24.80
C ASP A 12 -10.05 0.94 24.32
N PRO A 13 -9.51 2.00 24.94
CA PRO A 13 -8.26 2.62 24.54
C PRO A 13 -7.05 1.67 24.51
N GLN A 14 -7.06 0.58 25.30
CA GLN A 14 -5.95 -0.38 25.29
C GLN A 14 -5.80 -1.11 23.94
N TYR A 15 -6.86 -1.16 23.12
CA TYR A 15 -6.87 -1.79 21.81
C TYR A 15 -6.81 -0.78 20.66
N GLN A 16 -6.57 0.49 20.98
CA GLN A 16 -6.35 1.54 20.02
C GLN A 16 -4.87 1.87 19.95
N TRP A 17 -4.38 2.23 18.78
CA TRP A 17 -3.01 2.73 18.64
C TRP A 17 -2.80 4.05 19.41
N ASP A 18 -1.53 4.33 19.77
CA ASP A 18 -1.18 5.53 20.53
C ASP A 18 -0.57 6.60 19.61
N LEU A 19 -1.40 7.41 18.99
CA LEU A 19 -0.96 8.50 18.12
C LEU A 19 -0.40 9.70 18.89
N THR A 20 -0.52 9.74 20.23
CA THR A 20 0.06 10.84 21.04
C THR A 20 1.59 10.88 20.97
N LYS A 21 2.21 9.81 20.49
CA LYS A 21 3.65 9.77 20.20
C LYS A 21 4.05 10.57 18.95
N MET A 22 3.10 10.84 18.04
CA MET A 22 3.30 11.72 16.89
C MET A 22 2.96 13.17 17.27
N TYR A 23 1.71 13.39 17.68
CA TYR A 23 1.23 14.66 18.20
C TYR A 23 0.39 14.41 19.44
N ALA A 24 0.66 15.15 20.52
CA ALA A 24 -0.04 14.99 21.79
C ALA A 24 -1.56 15.25 21.67
N SER A 25 -1.97 16.02 20.67
CA SER A 25 -3.37 16.31 20.33
C SER A 25 -3.46 16.92 18.93
N ASP A 26 -4.68 16.99 18.38
CA ASP A 26 -4.97 17.69 17.13
C ASP A 26 -4.55 19.19 17.22
N ALA A 27 -4.63 19.81 18.39
CA ALA A 27 -4.16 21.18 18.59
C ALA A 27 -2.64 21.34 18.43
N GLU A 28 -1.85 20.33 18.81
CA GLU A 28 -0.40 20.33 18.57
C GLU A 28 -0.08 20.07 17.08
N TRP A 29 -0.87 19.21 16.43
CA TRP A 29 -0.79 19.05 14.98
C TRP A 29 -1.10 20.37 14.24
N GLU A 30 -2.14 21.10 14.63
CA GLU A 30 -2.49 22.41 14.03
C GLU A 30 -1.34 23.43 14.15
N LYS A 31 -0.65 23.46 15.27
CA LYS A 31 0.54 24.31 15.45
C LYS A 31 1.66 23.93 14.48
N ALA A 32 1.96 22.63 14.38
CA ALA A 32 2.98 22.12 13.45
C ALA A 32 2.58 22.40 11.99
N PHE A 33 1.30 22.16 11.65
CA PHE A 33 0.74 22.42 10.33
C PHE A 33 0.84 23.91 9.92
N ALA A 34 0.64 24.83 10.84
CA ALA A 34 0.81 26.26 10.58
C ALA A 34 2.29 26.69 10.49
N ALA A 35 3.17 26.01 11.24
CA ALA A 35 4.59 26.38 11.31
C ALA A 35 5.40 25.96 10.07
N ILE A 36 4.90 25.05 9.23
CA ILE A 36 5.67 24.54 8.10
C ILE A 36 5.64 25.43 6.85
N ASP A 37 4.64 26.30 6.70
CA ASP A 37 4.50 27.14 5.50
C ASP A 37 5.75 27.99 5.17
N PRO A 38 6.37 28.68 6.12
CA PRO A 38 7.60 29.45 5.83
C PRO A 38 8.76 28.56 5.38
N LYS A 39 8.81 27.30 5.85
CA LYS A 39 9.86 26.35 5.46
C LYS A 39 9.66 25.88 4.02
N ILE A 40 8.41 25.62 3.62
CA ILE A 40 8.07 25.28 2.23
C ILE A 40 8.43 26.46 1.31
N GLU A 41 8.05 27.68 1.68
CA GLU A 41 8.33 28.88 0.88
C GLU A 41 9.84 29.16 0.74
N ALA A 42 10.63 28.84 1.77
CA ALA A 42 12.08 28.97 1.73
C ALA A 42 12.75 28.06 0.68
N LEU A 43 12.14 26.92 0.33
CA LEU A 43 12.66 26.04 -0.71
C LEU A 43 12.68 26.70 -2.09
N ALA A 44 11.76 27.60 -2.39
CA ALA A 44 11.76 28.33 -3.65
C ALA A 44 13.00 29.26 -3.84
N ALA A 45 13.68 29.61 -2.76
CA ALA A 45 14.88 30.45 -2.82
C ALA A 45 16.10 29.76 -3.47
N TRP A 46 16.04 28.46 -3.69
CA TRP A 46 17.09 27.66 -4.34
C TRP A 46 16.98 27.66 -5.88
N GLU A 47 15.86 28.09 -6.44
CA GLU A 47 15.68 28.17 -7.89
C GLU A 47 16.79 28.99 -8.55
N GLY A 48 17.39 28.44 -9.60
CA GLY A 48 18.52 29.05 -10.31
C GLY A 48 19.88 28.93 -9.60
N LYS A 49 19.97 28.18 -8.49
CA LYS A 49 21.21 28.05 -7.69
C LYS A 49 21.80 26.63 -7.63
N LEU A 50 21.11 25.65 -8.19
CA LEU A 50 21.50 24.22 -8.09
C LEU A 50 22.57 23.87 -9.14
N ASN A 51 23.72 24.54 -9.09
CA ASN A 51 24.76 24.46 -10.13
C ASN A 51 26.12 23.94 -9.63
N ASN A 52 26.21 23.51 -8.37
CA ASN A 52 27.43 22.93 -7.78
C ASN A 52 27.10 22.00 -6.62
N ALA A 53 28.07 21.20 -6.19
CA ALA A 53 27.90 20.17 -5.15
C ALA A 53 27.39 20.74 -3.81
N ALA A 54 27.91 21.89 -3.39
CA ALA A 54 27.52 22.50 -2.12
C ALA A 54 26.05 22.94 -2.13
N SER A 55 25.63 23.67 -3.18
CA SER A 55 24.25 24.15 -3.30
C SER A 55 23.24 23.00 -3.43
N ILE A 56 23.57 21.95 -4.16
CA ILE A 56 22.72 20.75 -4.28
C ILE A 56 22.63 20.03 -2.94
N ARG A 57 23.74 19.89 -2.22
CA ARG A 57 23.75 19.30 -0.88
C ARG A 57 22.86 20.06 0.09
N GLU A 58 23.02 21.37 0.16
CA GLU A 58 22.24 22.22 1.08
C GLU A 58 20.76 22.21 0.73
N PHE A 59 20.43 22.20 -0.58
CA PHE A 59 19.04 22.08 -1.03
C PHE A 59 18.41 20.74 -0.57
N TYR A 60 19.07 19.62 -0.80
CA TYR A 60 18.53 18.31 -0.39
C TYR A 60 18.42 18.19 1.13
N ASP A 61 19.37 18.72 1.90
CA ASP A 61 19.27 18.78 3.37
C ASP A 61 18.01 19.56 3.80
N ALA A 62 17.72 20.69 3.16
CA ALA A 62 16.54 21.51 3.44
C ALA A 62 15.24 20.84 2.98
N GLU A 63 15.23 20.28 1.78
CA GLU A 63 14.10 19.53 1.21
C GLU A 63 13.69 18.38 2.11
N ILE A 64 14.63 17.49 2.45
CA ILE A 64 14.35 16.33 3.31
C ILE A 64 13.84 16.77 4.68
N GLY A 65 14.40 17.84 5.26
CA GLY A 65 13.91 18.38 6.52
C GLY A 65 12.44 18.78 6.45
N VAL A 66 12.04 19.48 5.38
CA VAL A 66 10.65 19.89 5.17
C VAL A 66 9.73 18.70 4.88
N PHE A 67 10.15 17.79 4.00
CA PHE A 67 9.31 16.66 3.61
C PHE A 67 9.11 15.65 4.75
N ARG A 68 10.08 15.45 5.65
CA ARG A 68 9.89 14.65 6.87
C ARG A 68 8.79 15.22 7.77
N GLU A 69 8.78 16.55 7.96
CA GLU A 69 7.72 17.19 8.75
C GLU A 69 6.35 17.07 8.06
N LEU A 70 6.30 17.24 6.72
CA LEU A 70 5.07 17.06 5.93
C LEU A 70 4.56 15.63 5.97
N GLU A 71 5.46 14.65 5.84
CA GLU A 71 5.13 13.23 5.97
C GLU A 71 4.51 12.93 7.34
N ASN A 72 5.12 13.44 8.41
CA ASN A 72 4.59 13.25 9.76
C ASN A 72 3.19 13.86 9.93
N LEU A 73 2.96 15.05 9.35
CA LEU A 73 1.65 15.69 9.33
C LEU A 73 0.61 14.86 8.57
N ALA A 74 0.95 14.38 7.38
CA ALA A 74 0.05 13.60 6.53
C ALA A 74 -0.25 12.21 7.09
N VAL A 75 0.77 11.51 7.63
CA VAL A 75 0.59 10.19 8.25
C VAL A 75 -0.34 10.28 9.47
N TYR A 76 -0.17 11.29 10.32
CA TYR A 76 -1.06 11.46 11.47
C TYR A 76 -2.53 11.59 11.05
N THR A 77 -2.82 12.41 10.05
CA THR A 77 -4.21 12.61 9.58
C THR A 77 -4.78 11.38 8.90
N SER A 78 -3.98 10.67 8.10
CA SER A 78 -4.37 9.42 7.46
C SER A 78 -4.69 8.32 8.49
N LEU A 79 -3.88 8.20 9.56
CA LEU A 79 -4.17 7.28 10.66
C LEU A 79 -5.47 7.67 11.39
N ARG A 80 -5.67 8.97 11.69
CA ARG A 80 -6.92 9.49 12.28
C ARG A 80 -8.15 9.20 11.40
N LEU A 81 -8.01 9.42 10.09
CA LEU A 81 -9.07 9.12 9.13
C LEU A 81 -9.39 7.62 9.08
N SER A 82 -8.38 6.75 9.20
CA SER A 82 -8.59 5.30 9.21
C SER A 82 -9.34 4.79 10.43
N GLU A 83 -9.33 5.54 11.55
CA GLU A 83 -10.11 5.21 12.76
C GLU A 83 -11.62 5.30 12.55
N ASP A 84 -12.06 6.32 11.82
CA ASP A 84 -13.46 6.54 11.40
C ASP A 84 -13.49 7.45 10.16
N THR A 85 -13.70 6.86 9.01
CA THR A 85 -13.76 7.58 7.72
C THR A 85 -14.94 8.54 7.61
N ARG A 86 -15.89 8.51 8.55
CA ARG A 86 -17.06 9.40 8.62
C ARG A 86 -16.79 10.68 9.41
N ALA A 87 -15.64 10.75 10.11
CA ALA A 87 -15.31 11.89 10.97
C ALA A 87 -14.93 13.12 10.13
N ASP A 88 -15.78 14.14 10.14
CA ASP A 88 -15.61 15.37 9.33
C ASP A 88 -14.30 16.09 9.64
N ASP A 89 -13.88 16.11 10.93
CA ASP A 89 -12.63 16.71 11.37
C ASP A 89 -11.41 15.97 10.80
N ALA A 90 -11.39 14.64 10.85
CA ALA A 90 -10.32 13.83 10.28
C ALA A 90 -10.23 13.98 8.76
N GLN A 91 -11.36 13.97 8.04
CA GLN A 91 -11.43 14.22 6.61
C GLN A 91 -10.86 15.60 6.26
N SER A 92 -11.27 16.65 7.01
CA SER A 92 -10.79 18.02 6.79
C SER A 92 -9.28 18.14 7.04
N MET A 93 -8.77 17.53 8.10
CA MET A 93 -7.34 17.54 8.41
C MET A 93 -6.53 16.84 7.32
N ASP A 94 -6.97 15.68 6.86
CA ASP A 94 -6.29 14.89 5.83
C ASP A 94 -6.27 15.61 4.47
N ALA A 95 -7.38 16.19 4.06
CA ALA A 95 -7.45 17.01 2.84
C ALA A 95 -6.51 18.22 2.91
N ARG A 96 -6.40 18.87 4.06
CA ARG A 96 -5.50 20.02 4.28
C ARG A 96 -4.03 19.60 4.26
N ALA A 97 -3.68 18.47 4.90
CA ALA A 97 -2.33 17.93 4.87
C ALA A 97 -1.91 17.56 3.45
N THR A 98 -2.79 16.87 2.71
CA THR A 98 -2.58 16.52 1.30
C THR A 98 -2.37 17.76 0.43
N ALA A 99 -3.22 18.79 0.56
CA ALA A 99 -3.08 20.03 -0.20
C ALA A 99 -1.74 20.74 0.09
N LYS A 100 -1.28 20.69 1.35
CA LYS A 100 0.00 21.28 1.74
C LYS A 100 1.19 20.50 1.17
N TYR A 101 1.11 19.17 1.16
CA TYR A 101 2.11 18.32 0.52
C TYR A 101 2.21 18.62 -0.99
N VAL A 102 1.08 18.70 -1.68
CA VAL A 102 1.04 19.07 -3.11
C VAL A 102 1.64 20.46 -3.36
N LYS A 103 1.35 21.45 -2.49
CA LYS A 103 1.98 22.78 -2.56
C LYS A 103 3.51 22.65 -2.46
N ALA A 104 4.03 21.87 -1.53
CA ALA A 104 5.46 21.69 -1.33
C ALA A 104 6.13 21.04 -2.55
N VAL A 105 5.54 19.97 -3.10
CA VAL A 105 6.00 19.32 -4.34
C VAL A 105 6.03 20.33 -5.50
N GLY A 106 4.99 21.14 -5.64
CA GLY A 106 4.94 22.19 -6.66
C GLY A 106 6.03 23.26 -6.46
N THR A 107 6.37 23.58 -5.21
CA THR A 107 7.40 24.60 -4.88
C THR A 107 8.80 24.17 -5.32
N ILE A 108 9.11 22.86 -5.28
CA ILE A 108 10.43 22.33 -5.66
C ILE A 108 10.49 21.74 -7.08
N ALA A 109 9.41 21.87 -7.86
CA ALA A 109 9.32 21.26 -9.20
C ALA A 109 10.41 21.73 -10.18
N TYR A 110 11.07 22.84 -9.91
CA TYR A 110 12.20 23.37 -10.68
C TYR A 110 13.49 22.54 -10.50
N ALA A 111 13.66 21.87 -9.34
CA ALA A 111 14.95 21.36 -8.91
C ALA A 111 15.51 20.26 -9.84
N GLN A 112 14.71 19.24 -10.15
CA GLN A 112 15.16 18.15 -11.03
C GLN A 112 15.48 18.64 -12.45
N PRO A 113 14.60 19.40 -13.14
CA PRO A 113 14.92 19.98 -14.45
C PRO A 113 16.18 20.87 -14.43
N GLU A 114 16.39 21.67 -13.40
CA GLU A 114 17.56 22.55 -13.26
C GLU A 114 18.85 21.73 -13.18
N ILE A 115 18.90 20.69 -12.32
CA ILE A 115 20.07 19.82 -12.21
C ILE A 115 20.32 19.08 -13.51
N LEU A 116 19.29 18.52 -14.16
CA LEU A 116 19.40 17.78 -15.41
C LEU A 116 19.84 18.65 -16.60
N ALA A 117 19.60 19.96 -16.56
CA ALA A 117 20.02 20.91 -17.58
C ALA A 117 21.50 21.31 -17.49
N LEU A 118 22.21 20.96 -16.41
CA LEU A 118 23.63 21.25 -16.26
C LEU A 118 24.48 20.55 -17.34
N PRO A 119 25.61 21.19 -17.78
CA PRO A 119 26.55 20.56 -18.65
C PRO A 119 27.10 19.25 -18.07
N GLN A 120 27.38 18.25 -18.93
CA GLN A 120 27.84 16.93 -18.48
C GLN A 120 29.09 17.02 -17.60
N GLU A 121 30.06 17.85 -18.01
CA GLU A 121 31.29 18.08 -17.22
C GLU A 121 31.00 18.60 -15.81
N THR A 122 30.00 19.46 -15.66
CA THR A 122 29.54 19.96 -14.33
C THR A 122 28.90 18.84 -13.52
N LEU A 123 28.02 18.05 -14.14
CA LEU A 123 27.41 16.88 -13.49
C LEU A 123 28.46 15.86 -13.04
N ASP A 124 29.44 15.56 -13.88
CA ASP A 124 30.52 14.63 -13.54
C ASP A 124 31.35 15.17 -12.34
N ALA A 125 31.62 16.48 -12.31
CA ALA A 125 32.33 17.12 -11.20
C ALA A 125 31.50 17.06 -9.90
N ILE A 126 30.19 17.32 -9.97
CA ILE A 126 29.27 17.22 -8.82
C ILE A 126 29.24 15.77 -8.30
N MET A 127 29.11 14.78 -9.19
CA MET A 127 29.05 13.39 -8.81
C MET A 127 30.35 12.87 -8.18
N ALA A 128 31.50 13.47 -8.52
CA ALA A 128 32.78 13.13 -7.94
C ALA A 128 33.04 13.83 -6.57
N ASP A 129 32.28 14.86 -6.23
CA ASP A 129 32.47 15.63 -4.99
C ASP A 129 31.93 14.85 -3.77
N GLU A 130 32.74 14.80 -2.70
CA GLU A 130 32.33 14.13 -1.44
C GLU A 130 31.20 14.85 -0.69
N GLN A 131 30.94 16.10 -0.97
CA GLN A 131 29.83 16.82 -0.37
C GLN A 131 28.45 16.22 -0.73
N VAL A 132 28.31 15.64 -1.92
CA VAL A 132 27.07 14.98 -2.35
C VAL A 132 27.04 13.49 -2.01
N ALA A 133 28.03 12.96 -1.32
CA ALA A 133 28.06 11.52 -0.97
C ALA A 133 26.76 11.00 -0.33
N PRO A 134 26.07 11.72 0.58
CA PRO A 134 24.79 11.29 1.14
C PRO A 134 23.65 11.20 0.12
N TYR A 135 23.75 11.92 -1.00
CA TYR A 135 22.74 12.04 -2.05
C TYR A 135 23.17 11.45 -3.38
N ARG A 136 24.37 10.83 -3.45
CA ARG A 136 24.94 10.31 -4.70
C ARG A 136 23.99 9.33 -5.39
N PHE A 137 23.39 8.42 -4.64
CA PHE A 137 22.44 7.46 -5.19
C PHE A 137 21.17 8.15 -5.74
N ALA A 138 20.62 9.14 -5.04
CA ALA A 138 19.46 9.90 -5.53
C ALA A 138 19.80 10.69 -6.81
N LEU A 139 21.01 11.26 -6.90
CA LEU A 139 21.50 11.92 -8.11
C LEU A 139 21.74 10.92 -9.25
N GLU A 140 22.27 9.73 -8.97
CA GLU A 140 22.41 8.66 -9.98
C GLU A 140 21.05 8.25 -10.54
N ASP A 141 20.05 8.12 -9.70
CA ASP A 141 18.67 7.82 -10.10
C ASP A 141 18.08 8.93 -10.98
N LEU A 142 18.26 10.18 -10.58
CA LEU A 142 17.84 11.34 -11.36
C LEU A 142 18.53 11.35 -12.74
N LEU A 143 19.84 11.13 -12.79
CA LEU A 143 20.61 11.08 -14.04
C LEU A 143 20.20 9.89 -14.92
N ARG A 144 19.83 8.74 -14.33
CA ARG A 144 19.29 7.59 -15.07
C ARG A 144 17.97 7.91 -15.74
N ALA A 145 17.12 8.74 -15.10
CA ALA A 145 15.85 9.17 -15.67
C ALA A 145 15.99 10.23 -16.79
N LYS A 146 17.17 10.88 -16.92
CA LYS A 146 17.40 11.97 -17.88
C LYS A 146 17.00 11.65 -19.33
N PRO A 147 17.30 10.45 -19.93
CA PRO A 147 16.87 10.12 -21.28
C PRO A 147 15.35 10.05 -21.48
N HIS A 148 14.61 9.96 -20.38
CA HIS A 148 13.14 9.80 -20.32
C HIS A 148 12.45 11.05 -19.78
N THR A 149 13.20 12.09 -19.45
CA THR A 149 12.67 13.39 -19.02
C THR A 149 12.44 14.26 -20.25
N LEU A 150 11.23 14.78 -20.35
CA LEU A 150 10.83 15.64 -21.47
C LEU A 150 11.23 17.10 -21.20
N THR A 151 11.05 17.95 -22.23
CA THR A 151 11.22 19.39 -22.05
C THR A 151 10.16 19.94 -21.11
N ALA A 152 10.44 21.04 -20.42
CA ALA A 152 9.49 21.64 -19.47
C ALA A 152 8.10 21.96 -20.07
N PRO A 153 7.94 22.42 -21.34
CA PRO A 153 6.63 22.56 -21.95
C PRO A 153 5.91 21.23 -22.18
N GLU A 154 6.62 20.16 -22.53
CA GLU A 154 6.06 18.83 -22.75
C GLU A 154 5.64 18.17 -21.43
N GLU A 155 6.45 18.28 -20.37
CA GLU A 155 6.06 17.82 -19.01
C GLU A 155 4.82 18.55 -18.51
N LYS A 156 4.75 19.87 -18.72
CA LYS A 156 3.56 20.65 -18.34
C LYS A 156 2.31 20.20 -19.13
N LEU A 157 2.48 19.86 -20.40
CA LEU A 157 1.40 19.36 -21.23
C LEU A 157 0.92 17.99 -20.73
N LEU A 158 1.82 17.05 -20.45
CA LEU A 158 1.47 15.73 -19.90
C LEU A 158 0.79 15.85 -18.53
N ALA A 159 1.31 16.70 -17.66
CA ALA A 159 0.72 16.96 -16.34
C ALA A 159 -0.73 17.47 -16.45
N ALA A 160 -1.04 18.31 -17.45
CA ALA A 160 -2.40 18.80 -17.69
C ALA A 160 -3.38 17.69 -18.10
N PHE A 161 -2.91 16.57 -18.64
CA PHE A 161 -3.72 15.39 -18.97
C PHE A 161 -3.77 14.35 -17.84
N GLY A 162 -3.05 14.54 -16.75
CA GLY A 162 -2.91 13.54 -15.67
C GLY A 162 -4.25 13.07 -15.11
N GLU A 163 -5.20 13.97 -14.87
CA GLU A 163 -6.55 13.64 -14.41
C GLU A 163 -7.32 12.81 -15.46
N ALA A 164 -7.21 13.19 -16.73
CA ALA A 164 -7.83 12.44 -17.83
C ALA A 164 -7.25 11.03 -17.97
N PHE A 165 -5.95 10.86 -17.72
CA PHE A 165 -5.28 9.55 -17.73
C PHE A 165 -5.76 8.63 -16.60
N GLY A 166 -6.20 9.17 -15.48
CA GLY A 166 -6.79 8.43 -14.36
C GLY A 166 -8.23 7.96 -14.60
N THR A 167 -8.94 8.55 -15.59
CA THR A 167 -10.36 8.27 -15.85
C THR A 167 -10.67 6.78 -16.05
N PRO A 168 -9.88 5.98 -16.78
CA PRO A 168 -10.15 4.55 -16.94
C PRO A 168 -10.22 3.80 -15.61
N LYS A 169 -9.30 4.08 -14.69
CA LYS A 169 -9.32 3.49 -13.36
C LYS A 169 -10.54 3.94 -12.57
N ASN A 170 -10.83 5.25 -12.55
CA ASN A 170 -11.97 5.80 -11.82
C ASN A 170 -13.31 5.21 -12.29
N VAL A 171 -13.45 4.93 -13.60
CA VAL A 171 -14.65 4.27 -14.15
C VAL A 171 -14.77 2.84 -13.65
N ALA A 172 -13.68 2.08 -13.59
CA ALA A 172 -13.69 0.72 -13.06
C ALA A 172 -13.99 0.71 -11.55
N ASP A 173 -13.32 1.54 -10.78
CA ASP A 173 -13.51 1.65 -9.31
C ASP A 173 -14.98 2.02 -8.98
N ASN A 174 -15.54 3.05 -9.61
CA ASN A 174 -16.94 3.43 -9.38
C ASN A 174 -17.92 2.32 -9.75
N LEU A 175 -17.66 1.62 -10.87
CA LEU A 175 -18.50 0.50 -11.29
C LEU A 175 -18.45 -0.63 -10.26
N GLU A 176 -17.26 -1.02 -9.79
CA GLU A 176 -17.07 -2.15 -8.89
C GLU A 176 -17.51 -1.84 -7.45
N ASP A 177 -17.21 -0.65 -6.96
CA ASP A 177 -17.42 -0.28 -5.56
C ASP A 177 -18.79 0.35 -5.29
N ALA A 178 -19.40 1.03 -6.29
CA ALA A 178 -20.62 1.78 -6.09
C ALA A 178 -21.83 1.24 -6.89
N ASP A 179 -21.63 0.91 -8.17
CA ASP A 179 -22.77 0.61 -9.06
C ASP A 179 -23.08 -0.89 -9.15
N MET A 180 -22.12 -1.76 -8.81
CA MET A 180 -22.30 -3.21 -8.96
C MET A 180 -23.19 -3.78 -7.87
N VAL A 181 -24.27 -4.45 -8.30
CA VAL A 181 -25.24 -5.09 -7.40
C VAL A 181 -25.17 -6.61 -7.60
N PHE A 182 -25.31 -7.35 -6.52
CA PHE A 182 -25.30 -8.80 -6.52
C PHE A 182 -26.66 -9.34 -6.08
N ASP A 183 -27.17 -10.35 -6.80
CA ASP A 183 -28.40 -11.05 -6.40
C ASP A 183 -28.12 -11.88 -5.14
N SER A 184 -29.06 -11.92 -4.18
CA SER A 184 -29.05 -12.87 -3.08
C SER A 184 -29.05 -14.30 -3.61
N VAL A 185 -28.44 -15.22 -2.87
CA VAL A 185 -28.25 -16.62 -3.30
C VAL A 185 -28.89 -17.59 -2.32
N LYS A 186 -29.14 -18.83 -2.76
CA LYS A 186 -29.64 -19.90 -1.88
C LYS A 186 -28.47 -20.71 -1.34
N ASP A 187 -28.55 -21.08 -0.05
CA ASP A 187 -27.71 -22.10 0.56
C ASP A 187 -28.23 -23.55 0.22
N GLY A 188 -27.53 -24.56 0.72
CA GLY A 188 -27.92 -25.98 0.51
C GLY A 188 -29.22 -26.37 1.18
N GLU A 189 -29.74 -25.60 2.14
CA GLU A 189 -31.02 -25.80 2.82
C GLU A 189 -32.16 -25.00 2.17
N GLY A 190 -31.85 -24.13 1.18
CA GLY A 190 -32.79 -23.31 0.45
C GLY A 190 -33.05 -21.93 1.08
N ASN A 191 -32.30 -21.53 2.12
CA ASN A 191 -32.40 -20.21 2.72
C ASN A 191 -31.78 -19.13 1.81
N ASP A 192 -32.32 -17.91 1.89
CA ASP A 192 -31.74 -16.76 1.22
C ASP A 192 -30.53 -16.23 2.01
N VAL A 193 -29.41 -16.04 1.30
CA VAL A 193 -28.18 -15.48 1.81
C VAL A 193 -27.82 -14.24 0.97
N GLU A 194 -27.65 -13.12 1.65
CA GLU A 194 -27.21 -11.89 1.03
C GLU A 194 -25.78 -12.04 0.49
N LEU A 195 -25.55 -11.59 -0.74
CA LEU A 195 -24.24 -11.55 -1.38
C LEU A 195 -23.81 -10.10 -1.59
N THR A 196 -22.60 -9.77 -1.15
CA THR A 196 -21.94 -8.48 -1.35
C THR A 196 -20.49 -8.71 -1.78
N ALA A 197 -19.84 -7.67 -2.32
CA ALA A 197 -18.41 -7.73 -2.61
C ALA A 197 -17.58 -8.08 -1.34
N SER A 198 -17.95 -7.51 -0.20
CA SER A 198 -17.23 -7.67 1.07
C SER A 198 -17.40 -9.06 1.72
N ASN A 199 -18.52 -9.75 1.50
CA ASN A 199 -18.75 -11.07 2.10
C ASN A 199 -18.50 -12.23 1.15
N TYR A 200 -18.22 -11.98 -0.14
CA TYR A 200 -18.03 -13.03 -1.14
C TYR A 200 -17.01 -14.08 -0.72
N ILE A 201 -15.81 -13.66 -0.29
CA ILE A 201 -14.77 -14.58 0.15
C ILE A 201 -15.21 -15.40 1.37
N LEU A 202 -15.90 -14.78 2.33
CA LEU A 202 -16.45 -15.48 3.49
C LEU A 202 -17.43 -16.60 3.04
N LEU A 203 -18.30 -16.31 2.08
CA LEU A 203 -19.21 -17.33 1.52
C LEU A 203 -18.45 -18.45 0.80
N GLN A 204 -17.32 -18.13 0.13
CA GLN A 204 -16.47 -19.12 -0.52
C GLN A 204 -15.72 -20.03 0.48
N THR A 205 -15.56 -19.65 1.74
CA THR A 205 -14.98 -20.50 2.79
C THR A 205 -16.01 -21.41 3.47
N SER A 206 -17.28 -21.34 3.10
CA SER A 206 -18.33 -22.18 3.66
C SER A 206 -18.09 -23.69 3.37
N ASN A 207 -18.49 -24.56 4.29
CA ASN A 207 -18.55 -26.00 4.04
C ASN A 207 -19.67 -26.38 3.06
N ASP A 208 -20.69 -25.54 2.89
CA ASP A 208 -21.78 -25.76 1.95
C ASP A 208 -21.35 -25.47 0.51
N ARG A 209 -21.18 -26.53 -0.27
CA ARG A 209 -20.77 -26.41 -1.68
C ARG A 209 -21.84 -25.73 -2.55
N VAL A 210 -23.14 -25.87 -2.22
CA VAL A 210 -24.23 -25.25 -2.95
C VAL A 210 -24.15 -23.73 -2.77
N LEU A 211 -23.95 -23.27 -1.53
CA LEU A 211 -23.75 -21.85 -1.24
C LEU A 211 -22.53 -21.28 -1.98
N ARG A 212 -21.37 -21.96 -1.91
CA ARG A 212 -20.16 -21.53 -2.61
C ARG A 212 -20.39 -21.36 -4.11
N LYS A 213 -21.02 -22.38 -4.75
CA LYS A 213 -21.34 -22.35 -6.16
C LYS A 213 -22.27 -21.20 -6.52
N ASN A 214 -23.38 -21.07 -5.80
CA ASN A 214 -24.38 -20.04 -6.08
C ASN A 214 -23.80 -18.62 -5.90
N ALA A 215 -23.00 -18.40 -4.84
CA ALA A 215 -22.30 -17.15 -4.61
C ALA A 215 -21.32 -16.84 -5.75
N PHE A 216 -20.51 -17.81 -6.18
CA PHE A 216 -19.59 -17.66 -7.31
C PHE A 216 -20.32 -17.30 -8.60
N GLU A 217 -21.38 -18.04 -8.95
CA GLU A 217 -22.12 -17.82 -10.19
C GLU A 217 -22.82 -16.45 -10.20
N SER A 218 -23.42 -16.04 -9.08
CA SER A 218 -24.07 -14.74 -8.93
C SER A 218 -23.06 -13.59 -8.97
N TYR A 219 -21.94 -13.72 -8.27
CA TYR A 219 -20.87 -12.72 -8.24
C TYR A 219 -20.35 -12.44 -9.66
N TYR A 220 -19.90 -13.48 -10.35
CA TYR A 220 -19.38 -13.32 -11.72
C TYR A 220 -20.45 -13.05 -12.78
N LYS A 221 -21.73 -13.31 -12.50
CA LYS A 221 -22.84 -12.85 -13.36
C LYS A 221 -22.86 -11.33 -13.43
N SER A 222 -22.73 -10.64 -12.29
CA SER A 222 -22.68 -9.18 -12.24
C SER A 222 -21.47 -8.62 -13.02
N PHE A 223 -20.28 -9.18 -12.85
CA PHE A 223 -19.11 -8.80 -13.66
C PHE A 223 -19.33 -9.01 -15.17
N ARG A 224 -19.93 -10.15 -15.55
CA ARG A 224 -20.22 -10.44 -16.97
C ARG A 224 -21.22 -9.44 -17.58
N GLN A 225 -22.16 -8.93 -16.82
CA GLN A 225 -23.09 -7.90 -17.28
C GLN A 225 -22.37 -6.60 -17.65
N HIS A 226 -21.25 -6.30 -17.03
CA HIS A 226 -20.43 -5.09 -17.20
C HIS A 226 -19.13 -5.34 -17.97
N ILE A 227 -18.95 -6.53 -18.57
CA ILE A 227 -17.68 -6.94 -19.20
C ILE A 227 -17.18 -5.95 -20.26
N ASN A 228 -18.08 -5.36 -21.04
CA ASN A 228 -17.71 -4.39 -22.08
C ASN A 228 -17.18 -3.09 -21.49
N THR A 229 -17.77 -2.62 -20.39
CA THR A 229 -17.31 -1.40 -19.68
C THR A 229 -15.95 -1.65 -19.05
N LEU A 230 -15.79 -2.76 -18.34
CA LEU A 230 -14.50 -3.16 -17.73
C LEU A 230 -13.41 -3.35 -18.80
N ALA A 231 -13.73 -4.02 -19.91
CA ALA A 231 -12.80 -4.20 -21.02
C ALA A 231 -12.39 -2.87 -21.67
N ALA A 232 -13.33 -1.92 -21.84
CA ALA A 232 -13.05 -0.61 -22.37
C ALA A 232 -12.17 0.21 -21.41
N SER A 233 -12.46 0.16 -20.11
CA SER A 233 -11.67 0.80 -19.06
C SER A 233 -10.25 0.24 -19.01
N TYR A 234 -10.09 -1.08 -18.95
CA TYR A 234 -8.80 -1.74 -19.01
C TYR A 234 -8.00 -1.38 -20.26
N SER A 235 -8.66 -1.43 -21.44
CA SER A 235 -8.04 -1.02 -22.72
C SER A 235 -7.60 0.45 -22.70
N GLY A 236 -8.37 1.32 -22.05
CA GLY A 236 -8.01 2.72 -21.84
C GLY A 236 -6.74 2.86 -21.03
N ALA A 237 -6.65 2.20 -19.87
CA ALA A 237 -5.46 2.20 -19.02
C ALA A 237 -4.20 1.69 -19.74
N VAL A 238 -4.31 0.57 -20.49
CA VAL A 238 -3.22 0.02 -21.29
C VAL A 238 -2.75 1.00 -22.37
N LYS A 239 -3.67 1.65 -23.07
CA LYS A 239 -3.34 2.64 -24.09
C LYS A 239 -2.65 3.87 -23.49
N THR A 240 -3.11 4.35 -22.36
CA THR A 240 -2.50 5.47 -21.64
C THR A 240 -1.06 5.12 -21.24
N ALA A 241 -0.84 3.99 -20.56
CA ALA A 241 0.50 3.55 -20.16
C ALA A 241 1.44 3.34 -21.35
N THR A 242 0.92 2.82 -22.47
CA THR A 242 1.72 2.61 -23.70
C THR A 242 2.07 3.94 -24.37
N ALA A 243 1.13 4.88 -24.42
CA ALA A 243 1.36 6.21 -24.99
C ALA A 243 2.38 7.00 -24.17
N GLU A 244 2.25 6.98 -22.82
CA GLU A 244 3.18 7.64 -21.92
C GLU A 244 4.60 7.07 -22.06
N ALA A 245 4.74 5.74 -22.05
CA ALA A 245 6.04 5.09 -22.27
C ALA A 245 6.68 5.50 -23.60
N SER A 246 5.89 5.56 -24.68
CA SER A 246 6.36 5.99 -25.99
C SER A 246 6.83 7.45 -26.01
N VAL A 247 6.05 8.36 -25.43
CA VAL A 247 6.38 9.79 -25.36
C VAL A 247 7.64 10.01 -24.52
N ARG A 248 7.83 9.24 -23.44
CA ARG A 248 9.00 9.28 -22.56
C ARG A 248 10.18 8.45 -23.09
N HIS A 249 10.12 7.97 -24.32
CA HIS A 249 11.19 7.21 -24.98
C HIS A 249 11.58 5.89 -24.29
N TYR A 250 10.63 5.24 -23.61
CA TYR A 250 10.80 3.88 -23.12
C TYR A 250 10.46 2.87 -24.23
N GLU A 251 11.16 1.74 -24.22
CA GLU A 251 10.91 0.63 -25.17
C GLU A 251 9.47 0.07 -25.03
N SER A 252 8.94 0.07 -23.81
CA SER A 252 7.59 -0.42 -23.50
C SER A 252 7.08 0.15 -22.19
N SER A 253 5.76 0.05 -21.94
CA SER A 253 5.17 0.38 -20.64
C SER A 253 5.76 -0.49 -19.50
N ARG A 254 6.10 -1.75 -19.79
CA ARG A 254 6.82 -2.61 -18.82
C ARG A 254 8.19 -2.04 -18.48
N ALA A 255 8.97 -1.63 -19.48
CA ALA A 255 10.29 -1.03 -19.25
C ALA A 255 10.16 0.25 -18.42
N MET A 256 9.18 1.11 -18.72
CA MET A 256 8.89 2.32 -17.94
C MET A 256 8.54 2.00 -16.48
N SER A 257 7.63 1.04 -16.26
CA SER A 257 7.20 0.64 -14.92
C SER A 257 8.35 0.09 -14.06
N MET A 258 9.29 -0.65 -14.69
CA MET A 258 10.43 -1.24 -13.98
C MET A 258 11.60 -0.27 -13.80
N ALA A 259 11.66 0.81 -14.58
CA ALA A 259 12.76 1.78 -14.53
C ALA A 259 12.78 2.57 -13.21
N GLY A 260 11.61 2.87 -12.63
CA GLY A 260 11.51 3.56 -11.34
C GLY A 260 12.27 2.85 -10.22
N GLU A 261 12.18 1.53 -10.17
CA GLU A 261 12.87 0.67 -9.20
C GLU A 261 14.23 0.16 -9.69
N ASN A 262 14.69 0.60 -10.86
CA ASN A 262 15.89 0.11 -11.51
C ASN A 262 15.97 -1.43 -11.63
N VAL A 263 14.82 -2.07 -11.86
CA VAL A 263 14.72 -3.53 -11.98
C VAL A 263 14.91 -3.95 -13.43
N PRO A 264 15.90 -4.80 -13.76
CA PRO A 264 16.08 -5.30 -15.13
C PRO A 264 14.89 -6.14 -15.58
N GLY A 265 14.47 -6.00 -16.85
CA GLY A 265 13.39 -6.79 -17.46
C GLY A 265 13.56 -8.31 -17.32
N GLN A 266 14.81 -8.78 -17.24
CA GLN A 266 15.15 -10.19 -17.00
C GLN A 266 14.61 -10.73 -15.68
N VAL A 267 14.47 -9.90 -14.64
CA VAL A 267 13.88 -10.31 -13.34
C VAL A 267 12.42 -10.70 -13.53
N TYR A 268 11.66 -9.90 -14.27
CA TYR A 268 10.27 -10.19 -14.61
C TYR A 268 10.15 -11.48 -15.44
N ASP A 269 10.97 -11.62 -16.49
CA ASP A 269 10.95 -12.79 -17.34
C ASP A 269 11.33 -14.07 -16.57
N ASN A 270 12.32 -13.99 -15.68
CA ASN A 270 12.72 -15.09 -14.80
C ASN A 270 11.61 -15.46 -13.82
N LEU A 271 10.88 -14.50 -13.26
CA LEU A 271 9.74 -14.75 -12.38
C LEU A 271 8.68 -15.58 -13.13
N VAL A 272 8.27 -15.12 -14.31
CA VAL A 272 7.27 -15.84 -15.14
C VAL A 272 7.76 -17.24 -15.50
N ALA A 273 9.01 -17.38 -15.93
CA ALA A 273 9.59 -18.67 -16.29
C ALA A 273 9.64 -19.63 -15.09
N THR A 274 10.03 -19.12 -13.91
CA THR A 274 10.13 -19.89 -12.68
C THR A 274 8.74 -20.36 -12.22
N VAL A 275 7.74 -19.48 -12.18
CA VAL A 275 6.36 -19.85 -11.85
C VAL A 275 5.86 -20.92 -12.81
N ARG A 276 6.04 -20.73 -14.12
CA ARG A 276 5.63 -21.75 -15.11
C ARG A 276 6.31 -23.10 -14.91
N LYS A 277 7.59 -23.12 -14.56
CA LYS A 277 8.35 -24.33 -14.24
C LYS A 277 7.75 -25.09 -13.06
N HIS A 278 7.22 -24.38 -12.06
CA HIS A 278 6.65 -24.95 -10.84
C HIS A 278 5.13 -25.17 -10.88
N LEU A 279 4.45 -24.82 -11.98
CA LEU A 279 3.02 -25.16 -12.14
C LEU A 279 2.68 -26.63 -11.89
N PRO A 280 3.51 -27.64 -12.27
CA PRO A 280 3.24 -29.03 -11.93
C PRO A 280 3.09 -29.30 -10.42
N ASP A 281 3.80 -28.57 -9.57
CA ASP A 281 3.67 -28.71 -8.11
C ASP A 281 2.31 -28.14 -7.64
N MET A 282 1.88 -27.02 -8.20
CA MET A 282 0.54 -26.47 -7.98
C MET A 282 -0.54 -27.45 -8.44
N TYR A 283 -0.38 -28.07 -9.60
CA TYR A 283 -1.35 -29.08 -10.10
C TYR A 283 -1.43 -30.32 -9.19
N ARG A 284 -0.32 -30.73 -8.57
CA ARG A 284 -0.31 -31.78 -7.55
C ARG A 284 -1.12 -31.39 -6.31
N TYR A 285 -0.97 -30.13 -5.85
CA TYR A 285 -1.75 -29.61 -4.74
C TYR A 285 -3.25 -29.54 -5.09
N VAL A 286 -3.61 -29.04 -6.26
CA VAL A 286 -5.00 -28.97 -6.74
C VAL A 286 -5.61 -30.36 -6.83
N ALA A 287 -4.87 -31.36 -7.33
CA ALA A 287 -5.30 -32.75 -7.36
C ALA A 287 -5.48 -33.34 -5.95
N LEU A 288 -4.64 -32.95 -4.98
CA LEU A 288 -4.81 -33.32 -3.58
C LEU A 288 -6.08 -32.73 -2.99
N ARG A 289 -6.35 -31.41 -3.22
CA ARG A 289 -7.60 -30.75 -2.80
C ARG A 289 -8.82 -31.49 -3.31
N LYS A 290 -8.85 -31.81 -4.61
CA LYS A 290 -9.94 -32.58 -5.24
C LYS A 290 -10.23 -33.87 -4.49
N ARG A 291 -9.19 -34.66 -4.13
CA ARG A 291 -9.32 -35.92 -3.40
C ARG A 291 -9.82 -35.72 -1.97
N ILE A 292 -9.30 -34.70 -1.25
CA ILE A 292 -9.69 -34.44 0.14
C ILE A 292 -11.15 -33.97 0.20
N LEU A 293 -11.56 -33.11 -0.72
CA LEU A 293 -12.94 -32.60 -0.82
C LEU A 293 -13.93 -33.68 -1.31
N GLY A 294 -13.44 -34.76 -1.90
CA GLY A 294 -14.30 -35.85 -2.39
C GLY A 294 -15.19 -35.44 -3.56
N VAL A 295 -14.73 -34.50 -4.40
CA VAL A 295 -15.50 -34.01 -5.55
C VAL A 295 -15.02 -34.64 -6.86
N ASP A 296 -15.95 -34.90 -7.78
CA ASP A 296 -15.63 -35.48 -9.09
C ASP A 296 -14.92 -34.47 -9.99
N GLU A 297 -15.26 -33.19 -9.84
CA GLU A 297 -14.65 -32.09 -10.54
C GLU A 297 -14.42 -30.92 -9.57
N LEU A 298 -13.20 -30.36 -9.56
CA LEU A 298 -12.85 -29.21 -8.76
C LEU A 298 -13.13 -27.94 -9.59
N HIS A 299 -13.91 -27.03 -9.03
CA HIS A 299 -14.23 -25.74 -9.63
C HIS A 299 -13.60 -24.61 -8.84
N TYR A 300 -13.60 -23.39 -9.40
CA TYR A 300 -13.09 -22.20 -8.72
C TYR A 300 -13.76 -21.96 -7.37
N TYR A 301 -15.04 -22.23 -7.23
CA TYR A 301 -15.76 -22.12 -5.95
C TYR A 301 -15.36 -23.20 -4.91
N ASP A 302 -14.45 -24.11 -5.24
CA ASP A 302 -13.90 -25.10 -4.32
C ASP A 302 -12.49 -24.70 -3.81
N VAL A 303 -11.91 -23.61 -4.34
CA VAL A 303 -10.52 -23.20 -4.03
C VAL A 303 -10.38 -22.76 -2.57
N TYR A 304 -11.37 -22.07 -2.02
CA TYR A 304 -11.38 -21.62 -0.62
C TYR A 304 -12.03 -22.62 0.34
N ALA A 305 -12.62 -23.72 -0.16
CA ALA A 305 -13.26 -24.69 0.68
C ALA A 305 -12.29 -25.26 1.73
N PRO A 306 -12.67 -25.34 3.02
CA PRO A 306 -11.84 -25.91 4.07
C PRO A 306 -11.47 -27.38 3.75
N LEU A 307 -10.20 -27.73 3.89
CA LEU A 307 -9.73 -29.12 3.70
C LEU A 307 -9.82 -29.94 4.99
N THR A 308 -9.90 -29.29 6.14
CA THR A 308 -10.01 -29.92 7.44
C THR A 308 -11.41 -29.73 7.99
N LYS A 309 -12.01 -30.78 8.54
CA LYS A 309 -13.32 -30.68 9.17
C LYS A 309 -13.21 -29.89 10.47
N GLY A 310 -13.76 -28.70 10.47
CA GLY A 310 -14.32 -27.98 11.60
C GLY A 310 -13.52 -27.93 12.90
N VAL A 311 -12.34 -27.29 12.88
CA VAL A 311 -11.88 -26.62 14.09
C VAL A 311 -12.11 -25.12 13.88
N SER A 312 -13.28 -24.62 14.30
CA SER A 312 -13.49 -23.19 14.46
C SER A 312 -12.78 -22.78 15.74
N ALA A 313 -11.46 -22.61 15.66
CA ALA A 313 -10.70 -22.07 16.76
C ALA A 313 -10.94 -20.57 16.82
N HIS A 314 -11.29 -20.07 17.99
CA HIS A 314 -11.40 -18.63 18.25
C HIS A 314 -10.27 -18.22 19.20
N TYR A 315 -9.52 -17.20 18.80
CA TYR A 315 -8.37 -16.70 19.54
C TYR A 315 -8.68 -15.34 20.12
N THR A 316 -8.30 -15.12 21.38
CA THR A 316 -8.27 -13.77 21.95
C THR A 316 -7.09 -12.99 21.38
N TYR A 317 -7.14 -11.67 21.48
CA TYR A 317 -6.01 -10.84 21.04
C TYR A 317 -4.72 -11.15 21.83
N ASP A 318 -4.82 -11.46 23.13
CA ASP A 318 -3.65 -11.85 23.93
C ASP A 318 -3.04 -13.18 23.47
N GLN A 319 -3.89 -14.14 23.09
CA GLN A 319 -3.40 -15.39 22.46
C GLN A 319 -2.73 -15.09 21.12
N ALA A 320 -3.30 -14.21 20.30
CA ALA A 320 -2.70 -13.81 19.04
C ALA A 320 -1.33 -13.16 19.24
N LYS A 321 -1.19 -12.24 20.20
CA LYS A 321 0.12 -11.65 20.57
C LYS A 321 1.15 -12.71 20.92
N GLN A 322 0.78 -13.68 21.76
CA GLN A 322 1.69 -14.75 22.14
C GLN A 322 2.09 -15.62 20.94
N MET A 323 1.12 -15.99 20.09
CA MET A 323 1.40 -16.77 18.88
C MET A 323 2.36 -16.02 17.93
N VAL A 324 2.19 -14.71 17.76
CA VAL A 324 3.11 -13.90 16.95
C VAL A 324 4.51 -13.90 17.57
N LEU A 325 4.64 -13.70 18.88
CA LEU A 325 5.94 -13.71 19.58
C LEU A 325 6.63 -15.07 19.47
N ASP A 326 5.89 -16.17 19.59
CA ASP A 326 6.42 -17.53 19.44
C ASP A 326 6.87 -17.77 17.98
N ALA A 327 6.10 -17.30 17.00
CA ALA A 327 6.42 -17.45 15.59
C ALA A 327 7.69 -16.68 15.17
N VAL A 328 7.94 -15.51 15.74
CA VAL A 328 9.13 -14.69 15.42
C VAL A 328 10.36 -15.05 16.28
N ALA A 329 10.23 -15.91 17.28
CA ALA A 329 11.35 -16.29 18.15
C ALA A 329 12.61 -16.77 17.39
N PRO A 330 12.51 -17.53 16.28
CA PRO A 330 13.67 -17.93 15.49
C PRO A 330 14.42 -16.76 14.83
N LEU A 331 13.82 -15.56 14.72
CA LEU A 331 14.44 -14.36 14.15
C LEU A 331 15.39 -13.66 15.14
N GLY A 332 15.47 -14.14 16.39
CA GLY A 332 16.40 -13.66 17.39
C GLY A 332 15.81 -12.64 18.37
N GLU A 333 16.59 -12.37 19.44
CA GLU A 333 16.12 -11.57 20.58
C GLU A 333 15.93 -10.08 20.23
N GLU A 334 16.77 -9.52 19.36
CA GLU A 334 16.63 -8.13 18.92
C GLU A 334 15.27 -7.91 18.24
N TYR A 335 14.93 -8.79 17.27
CA TYR A 335 13.66 -8.74 16.58
C TYR A 335 12.48 -8.91 17.54
N GLY A 336 12.53 -9.94 18.41
CA GLY A 336 11.49 -10.20 19.39
C GLY A 336 11.28 -9.06 20.39
N THR A 337 12.36 -8.36 20.77
CA THR A 337 12.27 -7.20 21.67
C THR A 337 11.51 -6.03 21.04
N ILE A 338 11.72 -5.77 19.76
CA ILE A 338 11.01 -4.69 19.04
C ILE A 338 9.53 -5.08 18.84
N VAL A 339 9.23 -6.33 18.52
CA VAL A 339 7.84 -6.81 18.45
C VAL A 339 7.11 -6.64 19.79
N ARG A 340 7.75 -7.02 20.90
CA ARG A 340 7.19 -6.77 22.26
C ARG A 340 6.96 -5.29 22.52
N LYS A 341 7.91 -4.43 22.12
CA LYS A 341 7.76 -2.97 22.20
C LYS A 341 6.53 -2.49 21.42
N GLY A 342 6.35 -2.96 20.19
CA GLY A 342 5.20 -2.59 19.36
C GLY A 342 3.85 -2.92 20.01
N PHE A 343 3.73 -4.10 20.62
CA PHE A 343 2.55 -4.45 21.42
C PHE A 343 2.37 -3.59 22.67
N ALA A 344 3.47 -3.32 23.40
CA ALA A 344 3.43 -2.56 24.64
C ALA A 344 3.11 -1.07 24.41
N GLU A 345 3.64 -0.49 23.34
CA GLU A 345 3.45 0.92 22.95
C GLU A 345 2.19 1.15 22.09
N ARG A 346 1.35 0.12 21.94
CA ARG A 346 0.09 0.19 21.21
C ARG A 346 0.28 0.70 19.76
N TRP A 347 1.13 0.02 18.99
CA TRP A 347 1.26 0.33 17.57
C TRP A 347 0.04 -0.11 16.76
N ILE A 348 -0.82 -0.98 17.31
CA ILE A 348 -1.91 -1.64 16.60
C ILE A 348 -3.27 -1.08 17.04
N ASP A 349 -4.07 -0.65 16.08
CA ASP A 349 -5.51 -0.46 16.23
C ASP A 349 -6.21 -1.78 15.88
N VAL A 350 -6.77 -2.45 16.89
CA VAL A 350 -7.00 -3.90 16.85
C VAL A 350 -8.35 -4.29 16.27
N PHE A 351 -9.44 -3.78 16.83
CA PHE A 351 -10.78 -4.29 16.56
C PHE A 351 -11.54 -3.43 15.54
N PRO A 352 -12.49 -4.03 14.79
CA PRO A 352 -13.38 -3.27 13.93
C PRO A 352 -14.32 -2.38 14.75
N ASN A 353 -14.58 -1.19 14.23
CA ASN A 353 -15.62 -0.28 14.71
C ASN A 353 -16.37 0.33 13.52
N LYS A 354 -17.48 1.01 13.79
CA LYS A 354 -18.22 1.71 12.73
C LYS A 354 -17.35 2.78 12.09
N GLY A 355 -17.34 2.81 10.77
CA GLY A 355 -16.60 3.78 9.98
C GLY A 355 -15.09 3.52 9.88
N LYS A 356 -14.53 2.53 10.57
CA LYS A 356 -13.13 2.16 10.46
C LYS A 356 -12.82 1.65 9.06
N SER A 357 -11.65 1.99 8.53
CA SER A 357 -11.16 1.50 7.25
C SER A 357 -11.14 -0.03 7.20
N GLY A 358 -11.47 -0.60 6.04
CA GLY A 358 -11.45 -2.05 5.81
C GLY A 358 -10.04 -2.60 5.64
N GLY A 359 -9.90 -3.93 5.75
CA GLY A 359 -8.62 -4.61 5.58
C GLY A 359 -7.66 -4.46 6.75
N ALA A 360 -6.36 -4.48 6.46
CA ALA A 360 -5.28 -4.20 7.39
C ALA A 360 -4.10 -3.59 6.63
N TYR A 361 -3.27 -2.79 7.32
CA TYR A 361 -2.03 -2.25 6.78
C TYR A 361 -1.05 -1.87 7.90
N SER A 362 0.23 -1.81 7.56
CA SER A 362 1.27 -1.17 8.36
C SER A 362 1.73 0.11 7.68
N GLY A 363 1.85 1.20 8.44
CA GLY A 363 2.28 2.51 7.94
C GLY A 363 3.01 3.31 9.01
N GLY A 364 3.34 4.55 8.69
CA GLY A 364 4.03 5.46 9.58
C GLY A 364 4.96 6.38 8.80
N SER A 365 5.47 7.43 9.43
CA SER A 365 6.50 8.33 8.88
C SER A 365 7.89 7.90 9.32
N TYR A 366 8.92 8.51 8.73
CA TYR A 366 10.31 8.31 9.15
C TYR A 366 10.52 8.58 10.65
N ASP A 367 9.85 9.58 11.19
CA ASP A 367 10.00 10.05 12.56
C ASP A 367 8.98 9.44 13.55
N SER A 368 8.13 8.52 13.09
CA SER A 368 7.10 7.89 13.93
C SER A 368 7.39 6.41 14.22
N ASN A 369 6.67 5.86 15.19
CA ASN A 369 6.51 4.41 15.27
C ASN A 369 5.83 3.89 13.98
N PRO A 370 6.08 2.63 13.57
CA PRO A 370 5.20 1.98 12.61
C PRO A 370 3.85 1.69 13.28
N TYR A 371 2.75 2.07 12.61
CA TYR A 371 1.40 1.84 13.10
C TYR A 371 0.70 0.81 12.23
N ILE A 372 -0.11 -0.04 12.87
CA ILE A 372 -0.87 -1.10 12.20
C ILE A 372 -2.36 -0.84 12.38
N MET A 373 -3.08 -0.71 11.28
CA MET A 373 -4.54 -0.78 11.27
C MET A 373 -4.95 -2.24 11.07
N CYS A 374 -5.84 -2.75 11.92
CA CYS A 374 -6.32 -4.12 11.88
C CYS A 374 -7.83 -4.20 12.14
N ASN A 375 -8.47 -5.25 11.64
CA ASN A 375 -9.85 -5.59 11.94
C ASN A 375 -9.90 -7.03 12.49
N PHE A 376 -9.36 -7.21 13.70
CA PHE A 376 -9.20 -8.54 14.32
C PHE A 376 -10.54 -9.16 14.69
N THR A 377 -10.80 -10.35 14.18
CA THR A 377 -12.06 -11.10 14.39
C THR A 377 -11.89 -12.38 15.20
N GLY A 378 -10.70 -12.66 15.72
CA GLY A 378 -10.42 -13.86 16.51
C GLY A 378 -10.23 -15.13 15.67
N THR A 379 -10.17 -15.05 14.37
CA THR A 379 -9.86 -16.20 13.48
C THR A 379 -8.36 -16.41 13.36
N LEU A 380 -7.92 -17.57 12.92
CA LEU A 380 -6.52 -17.85 12.63
C LEU A 380 -5.99 -16.90 11.52
N ASP A 381 -6.84 -16.57 10.56
CA ASP A 381 -6.53 -15.62 9.50
C ASP A 381 -6.21 -14.24 10.09
N SER A 382 -7.02 -13.74 11.02
CA SER A 382 -6.74 -12.46 11.69
C SER A 382 -5.49 -12.49 12.58
N VAL A 383 -5.11 -13.65 13.13
CA VAL A 383 -3.80 -13.83 13.80
C VAL A 383 -2.67 -13.73 12.79
N SER A 384 -2.80 -14.39 11.64
CA SER A 384 -1.81 -14.31 10.54
C SER A 384 -1.68 -12.89 10.01
N THR A 385 -2.78 -12.15 9.90
CA THR A 385 -2.78 -10.74 9.51
C THR A 385 -1.94 -9.89 10.47
N ILE A 386 -2.11 -10.06 11.79
CA ILE A 386 -1.27 -9.34 12.77
C ILE A 386 0.21 -9.69 12.59
N ALA A 387 0.55 -10.95 12.38
CA ALA A 387 1.93 -11.39 12.18
C ALA A 387 2.52 -10.76 10.90
N HIS A 388 1.73 -10.70 9.83
CA HIS A 388 2.08 -10.12 8.54
C HIS A 388 2.35 -8.61 8.66
N GLU A 389 1.39 -7.85 9.18
CA GLU A 389 1.53 -6.40 9.35
C GLU A 389 2.65 -6.03 10.35
N MET A 390 2.87 -6.87 11.36
CA MET A 390 4.01 -6.72 12.24
C MET A 390 5.33 -6.94 11.47
N GLY A 391 5.38 -7.83 10.49
CA GLY A 391 6.52 -8.02 9.60
C GLY A 391 6.87 -6.75 8.82
N HIS A 392 5.86 -6.08 8.25
CA HIS A 392 6.04 -4.76 7.61
C HIS A 392 6.51 -3.70 8.59
N SER A 393 5.92 -3.67 9.79
CA SER A 393 6.32 -2.74 10.85
C SER A 393 7.78 -2.94 11.26
N MET A 394 8.24 -4.18 11.35
CA MET A 394 9.63 -4.52 11.66
C MET A 394 10.58 -4.09 10.54
N HIS A 395 10.19 -4.31 9.27
CA HIS A 395 10.98 -3.82 8.14
C HIS A 395 11.11 -2.29 8.20
N SER A 396 9.99 -1.57 8.34
CA SER A 396 10.01 -0.11 8.47
C SER A 396 10.82 0.37 9.65
N TRP A 397 10.72 -0.32 10.80
CA TRP A 397 11.51 0.00 11.99
C TRP A 397 13.01 -0.08 11.70
N PHE A 398 13.49 -1.21 11.20
CA PHE A 398 14.91 -1.39 10.92
C PHE A 398 15.39 -0.43 9.83
N SER A 399 14.61 -0.25 8.75
CA SER A 399 14.97 0.67 7.68
C SER A 399 15.14 2.10 8.20
N ARG A 400 14.17 2.62 8.94
CA ARG A 400 14.19 3.99 9.50
C ARG A 400 15.29 4.22 10.55
N HIS A 401 15.77 3.15 11.20
CA HIS A 401 16.85 3.25 12.21
C HIS A 401 18.25 3.00 11.63
N THR A 402 18.35 2.49 10.41
CA THR A 402 19.65 2.15 9.80
C THR A 402 19.93 2.93 8.52
N GLN A 403 18.89 3.48 7.87
CA GLN A 403 19.02 4.27 6.66
C GLN A 403 18.72 5.74 6.92
N PRO A 404 19.36 6.67 6.19
CA PRO A 404 18.94 8.06 6.19
C PRO A 404 17.55 8.20 5.56
N ALA A 405 16.82 9.27 5.88
CA ALA A 405 15.42 9.44 5.53
C ALA A 405 15.12 9.25 4.04
N GLN A 406 16.00 9.78 3.15
CA GLN A 406 15.84 9.65 1.69
C GLN A 406 15.95 8.22 1.14
N TYR A 407 16.39 7.26 1.97
CA TYR A 407 16.58 5.85 1.58
C TYR A 407 15.88 4.88 2.54
N ALA A 408 15.04 5.39 3.44
CA ALA A 408 14.39 4.56 4.45
C ALA A 408 13.12 3.87 3.93
N ASP A 409 12.57 4.34 2.82
CA ASP A 409 11.48 3.68 2.15
C ASP A 409 11.97 2.44 1.38
N TYR A 410 11.07 1.52 1.08
CA TYR A 410 11.41 0.27 0.40
C TYR A 410 10.39 -0.05 -0.69
N THR A 411 10.86 -0.80 -1.70
CA THR A 411 10.10 -1.08 -2.90
C THR A 411 8.98 -2.09 -2.67
N LEU A 412 7.90 -1.99 -3.44
CA LEU A 412 6.80 -2.95 -3.44
C LEU A 412 7.24 -4.40 -3.73
N SER A 413 8.38 -4.61 -4.38
CA SER A 413 8.93 -5.94 -4.63
C SER A 413 9.28 -6.70 -3.35
N LEU A 414 9.65 -6.00 -2.28
CA LEU A 414 9.85 -6.59 -0.94
C LEU A 414 8.53 -7.01 -0.29
N ILE A 415 7.44 -6.29 -0.56
CA ILE A 415 6.10 -6.69 -0.15
C ILE A 415 5.73 -8.04 -0.75
N HIS A 416 6.06 -8.30 -2.01
CA HIS A 416 5.82 -9.60 -2.66
C HIS A 416 6.63 -10.76 -2.05
N ILE A 417 7.78 -10.49 -1.45
CA ILE A 417 8.55 -11.50 -0.72
C ILE A 417 7.88 -11.82 0.63
N SER A 418 7.30 -10.82 1.29
CA SER A 418 6.62 -10.98 2.58
C SER A 418 5.13 -11.36 2.46
N GLU A 419 4.51 -11.18 1.28
CA GLU A 419 3.08 -11.46 1.02
C GLU A 419 2.79 -12.64 0.06
N PRO A 420 3.57 -13.72 -0.01
CA PRO A 420 3.28 -14.80 -0.96
C PRO A 420 1.95 -15.51 -0.66
N THR A 421 1.37 -15.32 0.53
CA THR A 421 0.12 -15.96 0.95
C THR A 421 -1.11 -15.06 0.77
N ARG A 422 -0.97 -13.73 0.83
CA ARG A 422 -2.10 -12.81 0.74
C ARG A 422 -2.62 -12.66 -0.70
N HIS A 423 -1.72 -12.59 -1.67
CA HIS A 423 -2.11 -12.56 -3.08
C HIS A 423 -2.69 -13.90 -3.59
N ALA A 424 -2.33 -15.02 -2.99
CA ALA A 424 -2.96 -16.32 -3.28
C ALA A 424 -4.41 -16.40 -2.75
N GLN A 425 -4.83 -15.49 -1.88
CA GLN A 425 -6.21 -15.39 -1.37
C GLN A 425 -7.09 -14.43 -2.19
N ILE A 426 -6.50 -13.57 -3.02
CA ILE A 426 -7.23 -12.56 -3.83
C ILE A 426 -7.36 -12.98 -5.30
N SER A 427 -6.64 -14.03 -5.75
CA SER A 427 -6.68 -14.52 -7.14
C SER A 427 -7.63 -15.70 -7.34
#